data_a723a59ccabb1ebc38855cab8d21d5bd
#
_entry.id   a723a59ccabb1ebc38855cab8d21d5bd
#
_cell.length_a   1.000
_cell.length_b   1.000
_cell.length_c   1.000
_cell.angle_alpha   90.00
_cell.angle_beta   90.00
_cell.angle_gamma   90.00
#
_symmetry.space_group_name_H-M   'P 1'
#
loop_
_entity.id
_entity.type
_entity.pdbx_description
1 polymer ?
#
loop_
_entity_poly.entity_id
_entity_poly.type
_entity_poly.pdbx_seq_one_letter_code
_entity_poly.pdbx_strand_id
1 'polypeptide(L)'
;MEKKILKAMYSTIVSKDPIRPIMTGVFFDQNCCVATDTHMLVVFKHTNPKFAGKVMSANGGEIPGKFPDYNRVFPAKGNLSKFHPRIDLAQLQKACAWFSRQPGFTEKDSVVIRGKGLSIKFLGNILSLIALTPEIKSAEMLQTPEGNAAVIKSKSFRALLMPLTVDESKVDAPREEECPVTLTLENLINMFVFEGWKPKPQEDPMAWMD
;
A
#
# COMPACT_ATOMS: atom_id res chain seq x y z
N MET A 1 17.07 10.45 3.40
CA MET A 1 15.85 9.97 2.69
C MET A 1 15.74 8.46 2.75
N GLU A 2 16.72 7.70 2.29
CA GLU A 2 16.72 6.22 2.23
C GLU A 2 16.47 5.53 3.58
N LYS A 3 17.08 5.99 4.68
CA LYS A 3 16.82 5.45 6.02
C LYS A 3 15.34 5.54 6.44
N LYS A 4 14.64 6.63 6.05
CA LYS A 4 13.21 6.78 6.32
C LYS A 4 12.38 5.79 5.53
N ILE A 5 12.75 5.56 4.25
CA ILE A 5 12.06 4.61 3.38
C ILE A 5 12.24 3.18 3.92
N LEU A 6 13.47 2.77 4.24
CA LEU A 6 13.73 1.46 4.83
C LEU A 6 12.97 1.26 6.15
N LYS A 7 12.96 2.26 7.05
CA LYS A 7 12.17 2.21 8.28
C LYS A 7 10.68 2.02 7.98
N ALA A 8 10.14 2.73 7.00
CA ALA A 8 8.74 2.60 6.59
C ALA A 8 8.47 1.22 5.97
N MET A 9 9.35 0.67 5.14
CA MET A 9 9.22 -0.69 4.62
C MET A 9 9.10 -1.72 5.75
N TYR A 10 9.96 -1.64 6.77
CA TYR A 10 9.89 -2.51 7.95
C TYR A 10 8.60 -2.36 8.77
N SER A 11 8.05 -1.16 8.85
CA SER A 11 6.86 -0.92 9.67
C SER A 11 5.55 -1.25 8.96
N THR A 12 5.50 -1.11 7.61
CA THR A 12 4.23 -1.12 6.89
C THR A 12 4.13 -2.13 5.75
N ILE A 13 5.27 -2.60 5.22
CA ILE A 13 5.28 -3.47 4.03
C ILE A 13 5.63 -4.92 4.35
N VAL A 14 6.61 -5.19 5.23
CA VAL A 14 7.00 -6.56 5.55
C VAL A 14 5.86 -7.32 6.23
N SER A 15 5.82 -8.63 6.03
CA SER A 15 4.88 -9.51 6.70
C SER A 15 5.09 -9.49 8.23
N LYS A 16 3.99 -9.62 8.96
CA LYS A 16 4.01 -9.88 10.41
C LYS A 16 3.72 -11.33 10.75
N ASP A 17 3.57 -12.17 9.73
CA ASP A 17 3.27 -13.59 9.88
C ASP A 17 4.54 -14.39 10.26
N PRO A 18 4.60 -14.96 11.47
CA PRO A 18 5.76 -15.74 11.90
C PRO A 18 5.92 -17.08 11.16
N ILE A 19 4.88 -17.55 10.48
CA ILE A 19 4.92 -18.78 9.67
C ILE A 19 5.82 -18.61 8.44
N ARG A 20 6.01 -17.35 8.01
CA ARG A 20 6.84 -17.00 6.84
C ARG A 20 7.96 -16.04 7.23
N PRO A 21 8.92 -16.48 8.05
CA PRO A 21 9.93 -15.60 8.63
C PRO A 21 10.73 -14.83 7.58
N ILE A 22 11.00 -15.43 6.42
CA ILE A 22 11.73 -14.77 5.32
C ILE A 22 11.05 -13.51 4.79
N MET A 23 9.71 -13.39 4.95
CA MET A 23 8.95 -12.21 4.53
C MET A 23 8.82 -11.15 5.63
N THR A 24 9.29 -11.42 6.85
CA THR A 24 9.30 -10.43 7.94
C THR A 24 10.46 -9.46 7.85
N GLY A 25 11.34 -9.64 6.88
CA GLY A 25 12.49 -8.79 6.61
C GLY A 25 12.45 -8.12 5.26
N VAL A 26 13.42 -7.25 5.03
CA VAL A 26 13.68 -6.62 3.74
C VAL A 26 14.80 -7.38 3.04
N PHE A 27 14.54 -7.84 1.83
CA PHE A 27 15.54 -8.46 0.96
C PHE A 27 16.34 -7.37 0.24
N PHE A 28 17.64 -7.46 0.30
CA PHE A 28 18.58 -6.58 -0.40
C PHE A 28 19.11 -7.31 -1.64
N ASP A 29 18.65 -6.90 -2.81
CA ASP A 29 19.22 -7.34 -4.08
C ASP A 29 20.39 -6.40 -4.47
N GLN A 30 21.04 -6.65 -5.61
CA GLN A 30 22.22 -5.88 -6.04
C GLN A 30 21.95 -4.36 -6.13
N ASN A 31 20.79 -3.96 -6.66
CA ASN A 31 20.46 -2.55 -6.94
C ASN A 31 19.12 -2.10 -6.35
N CYS A 32 18.50 -2.92 -5.52
CA CYS A 32 17.22 -2.59 -4.90
C CYS A 32 17.04 -3.31 -3.57
N CYS A 33 16.07 -2.86 -2.80
CA CYS A 33 15.54 -3.60 -1.67
C CYS A 33 14.06 -3.92 -1.90
N VAL A 34 13.62 -5.04 -1.36
CA VAL A 34 12.31 -5.63 -1.63
C VAL A 34 11.65 -6.03 -0.32
N ALA A 35 10.38 -5.70 -0.18
CA ALA A 35 9.55 -6.14 0.93
C ALA A 35 8.17 -6.58 0.44
N THR A 36 7.57 -7.55 1.11
CA THR A 36 6.24 -8.08 0.79
C THR A 36 5.58 -8.67 2.03
N ASP A 37 4.25 -8.65 2.03
CA ASP A 37 3.41 -9.37 2.99
C ASP A 37 2.50 -10.41 2.31
N THR A 38 2.75 -10.72 1.03
CA THR A 38 1.94 -11.55 0.12
C THR A 38 0.77 -10.85 -0.56
N HIS A 39 0.23 -9.77 -0.01
CA HIS A 39 -0.85 -8.96 -0.59
C HIS A 39 -0.31 -7.76 -1.36
N MET A 40 0.81 -7.23 -0.91
CA MET A 40 1.54 -6.16 -1.56
C MET A 40 3.02 -6.49 -1.67
N LEU A 41 3.66 -5.94 -2.69
CA LEU A 41 5.08 -6.08 -2.94
C LEU A 41 5.64 -4.71 -3.31
N VAL A 42 6.74 -4.31 -2.69
CA VAL A 42 7.43 -3.06 -3.00
C VAL A 42 8.89 -3.32 -3.31
N VAL A 43 9.34 -2.79 -4.43
CA VAL A 43 10.74 -2.76 -4.85
C VAL A 43 11.18 -1.29 -4.86
N PHE A 44 12.20 -0.97 -4.09
CA PHE A 44 12.79 0.36 -4.02
C PHE A 44 14.24 0.31 -4.52
N LYS A 45 14.61 1.18 -5.45
CA LYS A 45 16.00 1.30 -5.92
C LYS A 45 16.90 1.76 -4.78
N HIS A 46 17.77 0.90 -4.36
CA HIS A 46 18.70 1.12 -3.25
C HIS A 46 19.87 0.17 -3.40
N THR A 47 21.06 0.67 -3.26
CA THR A 47 22.27 -0.14 -3.32
C THR A 47 22.92 -0.21 -1.95
N ASN A 48 23.03 -1.41 -1.42
CA ASN A 48 23.78 -1.67 -0.20
C ASN A 48 24.59 -2.98 -0.36
N PRO A 49 25.82 -2.91 -0.88
CA PRO A 49 26.61 -4.09 -1.19
C PRO A 49 26.90 -4.96 0.04
N LYS A 50 26.89 -4.38 1.24
CA LYS A 50 27.09 -5.13 2.50
C LYS A 50 26.01 -6.18 2.74
N PHE A 51 24.79 -5.94 2.28
CA PHE A 51 23.65 -6.81 2.50
C PHE A 51 23.16 -7.49 1.22
N ALA A 52 23.90 -7.36 0.10
CA ALA A 52 23.48 -7.95 -1.17
C ALA A 52 23.26 -9.46 -1.05
N GLY A 53 22.10 -9.94 -1.54
CA GLY A 53 21.69 -11.33 -1.45
C GLY A 53 21.07 -11.75 -0.11
N LYS A 54 20.95 -10.84 0.86
CA LYS A 54 20.49 -11.15 2.22
C LYS A 54 19.11 -10.58 2.52
N VAL A 55 18.40 -11.26 3.42
CA VAL A 55 17.21 -10.71 4.04
C VAL A 55 17.56 -10.22 5.44
N MET A 56 17.30 -8.94 5.69
CA MET A 56 17.63 -8.31 6.97
C MET A 56 16.36 -8.00 7.76
N SER A 57 16.41 -8.28 9.05
CA SER A 57 15.36 -7.86 9.99
C SER A 57 15.49 -6.39 10.36
N ALA A 58 14.45 -5.81 10.95
CA ALA A 58 14.45 -4.43 11.45
C ALA A 58 15.56 -4.15 12.49
N ASN A 59 15.96 -5.18 13.22
CA ASN A 59 17.01 -5.12 14.24
C ASN A 59 18.43 -5.30 13.66
N GLY A 60 18.55 -5.44 12.33
CA GLY A 60 19.83 -5.62 11.65
C GLY A 60 20.37 -7.05 11.64
N GLY A 61 19.64 -8.03 12.17
CA GLY A 61 19.96 -9.45 12.06
C GLY A 61 19.61 -10.01 10.68
N GLU A 62 20.40 -10.96 10.18
CA GLU A 62 20.09 -11.69 8.96
C GLU A 62 19.01 -12.74 9.23
N ILE A 63 18.01 -12.82 8.34
CA ILE A 63 16.99 -13.86 8.36
C ILE A 63 17.40 -14.93 7.35
N PRO A 64 17.69 -16.17 7.81
CA PRO A 64 18.14 -17.23 6.92
C PRO A 64 17.02 -17.70 5.99
N GLY A 65 17.36 -18.06 4.76
CA GLY A 65 16.44 -18.62 3.79
C GLY A 65 16.55 -17.95 2.41
N LYS A 66 15.78 -18.47 1.45
CA LYS A 66 15.74 -17.93 0.10
C LYS A 66 14.51 -17.05 -0.06
N PHE A 67 14.71 -15.75 -0.36
CA PHE A 67 13.60 -14.86 -0.69
C PHE A 67 12.94 -15.29 -2.00
N PRO A 68 11.59 -15.21 -2.13
CA PRO A 68 10.89 -15.56 -3.36
C PRO A 68 11.38 -14.70 -4.54
N ASP A 69 11.34 -15.28 -5.75
CA ASP A 69 11.66 -14.54 -6.98
C ASP A 69 10.56 -13.52 -7.27
N TYR A 70 10.72 -12.33 -6.72
CA TYR A 70 9.77 -11.23 -6.83
C TYR A 70 9.60 -10.71 -8.27
N ASN A 71 10.56 -10.95 -9.16
CA ASN A 71 10.45 -10.50 -10.55
C ASN A 71 9.37 -11.27 -11.32
N ARG A 72 9.07 -12.50 -10.92
CA ARG A 72 8.06 -13.34 -11.59
C ARG A 72 6.63 -12.86 -11.38
N VAL A 73 6.37 -12.09 -10.32
CA VAL A 73 5.01 -11.57 -10.05
C VAL A 73 4.72 -10.25 -10.76
N PHE A 74 5.75 -9.55 -11.23
CA PHE A 74 5.53 -8.35 -12.03
C PHE A 74 5.17 -8.72 -13.47
N PRO A 75 4.13 -8.10 -14.03
CA PRO A 75 3.74 -8.33 -15.42
C PRO A 75 4.84 -7.89 -16.40
N ALA A 76 4.92 -8.55 -17.56
CA ALA A 76 5.84 -8.18 -18.62
C ALA A 76 5.58 -6.74 -19.09
N LYS A 77 6.63 -6.02 -19.49
CA LYS A 77 6.59 -4.59 -19.80
C LYS A 77 5.55 -4.17 -20.85
N GLY A 78 5.11 -5.06 -21.73
CA GLY A 78 4.10 -4.79 -22.76
C GLY A 78 2.65 -4.94 -22.29
N ASN A 79 2.43 -5.50 -21.10
CA ASN A 79 1.11 -5.92 -20.62
C ASN A 79 0.51 -4.97 -19.57
N LEU A 80 0.91 -3.71 -19.56
CA LEU A 80 0.40 -2.74 -18.60
C LEU A 80 -0.38 -1.65 -19.32
N SER A 81 -1.64 -1.45 -18.92
CA SER A 81 -2.45 -0.32 -19.37
C SER A 81 -2.49 0.78 -18.30
N LYS A 82 -2.48 2.04 -18.75
CA LYS A 82 -2.65 3.17 -17.83
C LYS A 82 -4.08 3.27 -17.35
N PHE A 83 -4.27 3.68 -16.09
CA PHE A 83 -5.59 4.09 -15.63
C PHE A 83 -6.01 5.40 -16.32
N HIS A 84 -7.25 5.44 -16.84
CA HIS A 84 -7.88 6.64 -17.34
C HIS A 84 -9.22 6.85 -16.61
N PRO A 85 -9.54 8.04 -16.09
CA PRO A 85 -8.75 9.25 -16.07
C PRO A 85 -7.51 9.16 -15.17
N ARG A 86 -6.58 10.09 -15.29
CA ARG A 86 -5.33 10.12 -14.52
C ARG A 86 -5.67 10.33 -13.05
N ILE A 87 -5.33 9.34 -12.21
CA ILE A 87 -5.56 9.42 -10.76
C ILE A 87 -4.45 10.26 -10.15
N ASP A 88 -4.81 11.28 -9.36
CA ASP A 88 -3.85 11.98 -8.50
C ASP A 88 -3.49 11.10 -7.31
N LEU A 89 -2.33 10.44 -7.38
CA LEU A 89 -1.87 9.53 -6.35
C LEU A 89 -1.52 10.24 -5.04
N ALA A 90 -1.19 11.54 -5.09
CA ALA A 90 -0.94 12.30 -3.88
C ALA A 90 -2.25 12.63 -3.14
N GLN A 91 -3.33 12.92 -3.87
CA GLN A 91 -4.66 13.07 -3.29
C GLN A 91 -5.18 11.73 -2.76
N LEU A 92 -5.05 10.67 -3.54
CA LEU A 92 -5.47 9.32 -3.14
C LEU A 92 -4.73 8.85 -1.88
N GLN A 93 -3.43 9.14 -1.75
CA GLN A 93 -2.67 8.84 -0.55
C GLN A 93 -3.28 9.50 0.69
N LYS A 94 -3.62 10.80 0.59
CA LYS A 94 -4.25 11.53 1.69
C LYS A 94 -5.63 10.98 2.04
N ALA A 95 -6.43 10.65 1.03
CA ALA A 95 -7.75 10.06 1.23
C ALA A 95 -7.67 8.69 1.93
N CYS A 96 -6.78 7.80 1.49
CA CYS A 96 -6.55 6.52 2.15
C CYS A 96 -6.07 6.70 3.60
N ALA A 97 -5.14 7.62 3.84
CA ALA A 97 -4.61 7.90 5.17
C ALA A 97 -5.65 8.51 6.10
N TRP A 98 -6.56 9.33 5.59
CA TRP A 98 -7.68 9.89 6.33
C TRP A 98 -8.70 8.79 6.66
N PHE A 99 -9.12 8.01 5.67
CA PHE A 99 -10.13 6.96 5.83
C PHE A 99 -9.67 5.88 6.82
N SER A 100 -8.39 5.53 6.82
CA SER A 100 -7.82 4.54 7.75
C SER A 100 -7.84 4.97 9.22
N ARG A 101 -8.19 6.22 9.51
CA ARG A 101 -8.33 6.76 10.88
C ARG A 101 -9.78 6.92 11.31
N GLN A 102 -10.73 6.62 10.41
CA GLN A 102 -12.15 6.77 10.75
C GLN A 102 -12.60 5.65 11.70
N PRO A 103 -13.55 5.94 12.60
CA PRO A 103 -14.17 4.92 13.42
C PRO A 103 -14.72 3.78 12.57
N GLY A 104 -14.53 2.55 13.02
CA GLY A 104 -15.01 1.37 12.32
C GLY A 104 -14.18 0.95 11.11
N PHE A 105 -13.03 1.59 10.82
CA PHE A 105 -12.12 1.15 9.77
C PHE A 105 -11.65 -0.28 10.00
N THR A 106 -11.68 -1.09 8.96
CA THR A 106 -11.18 -2.46 8.94
C THR A 106 -10.14 -2.66 7.84
N GLU A 107 -9.29 -3.67 7.99
CA GLU A 107 -8.29 -4.02 6.97
C GLU A 107 -8.89 -4.52 5.65
N LYS A 108 -10.17 -4.92 5.69
CA LYS A 108 -10.93 -5.40 4.53
C LYS A 108 -11.62 -4.27 3.77
N ASP A 109 -11.63 -3.05 4.32
CA ASP A 109 -12.19 -1.90 3.61
C ASP A 109 -11.43 -1.67 2.30
N SER A 110 -12.18 -1.45 1.23
CA SER A 110 -11.64 -1.42 -0.11
C SER A 110 -12.17 -0.25 -0.94
N VAL A 111 -11.40 0.13 -1.95
CA VAL A 111 -11.80 1.07 -2.98
C VAL A 111 -11.82 0.37 -4.32
N VAL A 112 -12.89 0.56 -5.08
CA VAL A 112 -13.01 0.02 -6.44
C VAL A 112 -12.38 0.98 -7.43
N ILE A 113 -11.40 0.47 -8.16
CA ILE A 113 -10.74 1.19 -9.24
C ILE A 113 -10.79 0.30 -10.48
N ARG A 114 -11.51 0.74 -11.51
CA ARG A 114 -11.76 -0.02 -12.74
C ARG A 114 -12.30 -1.44 -12.50
N GLY A 115 -13.31 -1.56 -11.65
CA GLY A 115 -13.96 -2.84 -11.36
C GLY A 115 -13.12 -3.79 -10.50
N LYS A 116 -12.01 -3.32 -9.92
CA LYS A 116 -11.19 -4.11 -9.00
C LYS A 116 -11.14 -3.47 -7.64
N GLY A 117 -11.46 -4.23 -6.61
CA GLY A 117 -11.32 -3.81 -5.23
C GLY A 117 -9.85 -3.81 -4.81
N LEU A 118 -9.40 -2.72 -4.23
CA LEU A 118 -8.07 -2.60 -3.65
C LEU A 118 -8.20 -2.24 -2.18
N SER A 119 -7.52 -2.97 -1.29
CA SER A 119 -7.52 -2.63 0.13
C SER A 119 -7.03 -1.20 0.34
N ILE A 120 -7.84 -0.38 1.00
CA ILE A 120 -7.50 1.01 1.34
C ILE A 120 -6.25 1.06 2.22
N LYS A 121 -6.09 0.09 3.14
CA LYS A 121 -4.91 -0.03 4.00
C LYS A 121 -3.64 -0.28 3.19
N PHE A 122 -3.63 -1.30 2.35
CA PHE A 122 -2.43 -1.68 1.60
C PHE A 122 -2.08 -0.65 0.53
N LEU A 123 -3.08 -0.11 -0.16
CA LEU A 123 -2.89 1.00 -1.10
C LEU A 123 -2.32 2.23 -0.39
N GLY A 124 -2.88 2.61 0.75
CA GLY A 124 -2.40 3.70 1.58
C GLY A 124 -0.96 3.51 2.06
N ASN A 125 -0.57 2.30 2.44
CA ASN A 125 0.80 1.96 2.84
C ASN A 125 1.80 2.17 1.69
N ILE A 126 1.49 1.65 0.50
CA ILE A 126 2.33 1.83 -0.69
C ILE A 126 2.47 3.32 -1.05
N LEU A 127 1.35 4.03 -1.13
CA LEU A 127 1.34 5.45 -1.49
C LEU A 127 2.06 6.31 -0.44
N SER A 128 1.89 6.00 0.85
CA SER A 128 2.59 6.70 1.94
C SER A 128 4.10 6.49 1.89
N LEU A 129 4.55 5.30 1.49
CA LEU A 129 5.96 5.03 1.28
C LEU A 129 6.53 5.87 0.12
N ILE A 130 5.84 5.93 -1.01
CA ILE A 130 6.25 6.73 -2.17
C ILE A 130 6.22 8.22 -1.84
N ALA A 131 5.25 8.67 -1.02
CA ALA A 131 5.13 10.07 -0.57
C ALA A 131 6.27 10.55 0.34
N LEU A 132 7.13 9.65 0.84
CA LEU A 132 8.40 10.06 1.48
C LEU A 132 9.38 10.69 0.48
N THR A 133 9.08 10.63 -0.81
CA THR A 133 9.83 11.27 -1.89
C THR A 133 8.91 12.17 -2.71
N PRO A 134 9.45 13.16 -3.44
CA PRO A 134 8.64 13.98 -4.34
C PRO A 134 8.06 13.19 -5.53
N GLU A 135 8.47 11.93 -5.71
CA GLU A 135 8.07 11.09 -6.85
C GLU A 135 6.58 10.70 -6.84
N ILE A 136 5.88 10.87 -5.71
CA ILE A 136 4.43 10.63 -5.63
C ILE A 136 3.64 11.44 -6.68
N LYS A 137 4.12 12.65 -7.03
CA LYS A 137 3.49 13.53 -8.03
C LYS A 137 3.64 13.01 -9.47
N SER A 138 4.69 12.25 -9.73
CA SER A 138 4.99 11.67 -11.05
C SER A 138 4.79 10.17 -11.12
N ALA A 139 4.37 9.55 -10.02
CA ALA A 139 4.06 8.13 -9.99
C ALA A 139 2.83 7.83 -10.86
N GLU A 140 2.84 6.66 -11.47
CA GLU A 140 1.77 6.18 -12.33
C GLU A 140 1.17 4.91 -11.72
N MET A 141 -0.15 4.81 -11.75
CA MET A 141 -0.87 3.59 -11.44
C MET A 141 -1.26 2.90 -12.74
N LEU A 142 -0.92 1.63 -12.84
CA LEU A 142 -1.08 0.81 -14.02
C LEU A 142 -1.84 -0.47 -13.63
N GLN A 143 -2.53 -1.06 -14.57
CA GLN A 143 -3.27 -2.31 -14.40
C GLN A 143 -2.82 -3.34 -15.43
N THR A 144 -2.78 -4.61 -15.03
CA THR A 144 -2.65 -5.70 -15.98
C THR A 144 -3.92 -5.82 -16.85
N PRO A 145 -3.85 -6.27 -18.10
CA PRO A 145 -5.02 -6.46 -18.96
C PRO A 145 -6.09 -7.34 -18.31
N GLU A 146 -5.67 -8.37 -17.61
CA GLU A 146 -6.54 -9.31 -16.91
C GLU A 146 -7.03 -8.77 -15.55
N GLY A 147 -6.52 -7.60 -15.14
CA GLY A 147 -6.88 -6.99 -13.86
C GLY A 147 -6.41 -7.77 -12.62
N ASN A 148 -5.43 -8.65 -12.78
CA ASN A 148 -4.94 -9.52 -11.70
C ASN A 148 -4.05 -8.80 -10.68
N ALA A 149 -3.61 -7.57 -10.97
CA ALA A 149 -2.84 -6.75 -10.05
C ALA A 149 -2.89 -5.27 -10.44
N ALA A 150 -2.81 -4.39 -9.44
CA ALA A 150 -2.50 -2.99 -9.62
C ALA A 150 -0.98 -2.78 -9.45
N VAL A 151 -0.36 -2.07 -10.39
CA VAL A 151 1.06 -1.74 -10.34
C VAL A 151 1.23 -0.24 -10.18
N ILE A 152 1.99 0.18 -9.17
CA ILE A 152 2.34 1.60 -8.98
C ILE A 152 3.82 1.73 -9.28
N LYS A 153 4.16 2.67 -10.17
CA LYS A 153 5.52 2.86 -10.67
C LYS A 153 5.93 4.32 -10.57
N SER A 154 7.16 4.53 -10.12
CA SER A 154 7.86 5.81 -10.19
C SER A 154 9.32 5.61 -10.62
N LYS A 155 10.15 6.64 -10.54
CA LYS A 155 11.58 6.55 -10.90
C LYS A 155 12.33 5.55 -10.00
N SER A 156 12.04 5.55 -8.68
CA SER A 156 12.74 4.73 -7.69
C SER A 156 11.91 3.59 -7.14
N PHE A 157 10.58 3.59 -7.35
CA PHE A 157 9.68 2.57 -6.82
C PHE A 157 9.00 1.78 -7.92
N ARG A 158 8.78 0.51 -7.63
CA ARG A 158 7.86 -0.38 -8.34
C ARG A 158 7.11 -1.18 -7.29
N ALA A 159 5.81 -1.00 -7.21
CA ALA A 159 4.97 -1.71 -6.27
C ALA A 159 3.86 -2.47 -6.98
N LEU A 160 3.43 -3.56 -6.38
CA LEU A 160 2.33 -4.39 -6.84
C LEU A 160 1.36 -4.59 -5.69
N LEU A 161 0.06 -4.45 -5.96
CA LEU A 161 -1.02 -4.68 -5.03
C LEU A 161 -1.98 -5.70 -5.62
N MET A 162 -2.23 -6.78 -4.89
CA MET A 162 -3.21 -7.80 -5.28
C MET A 162 -4.62 -7.27 -5.06
N PRO A 163 -5.53 -7.46 -6.04
CA PRO A 163 -6.92 -7.06 -5.88
C PRO A 163 -7.65 -7.97 -4.90
N LEU A 164 -8.69 -7.41 -4.31
CA LEU A 164 -9.68 -8.14 -3.51
C LEU A 164 -10.87 -8.50 -4.38
N THR A 165 -11.51 -9.61 -4.06
CA THR A 165 -12.85 -9.89 -4.56
C THR A 165 -13.83 -8.95 -3.85
N VAL A 166 -14.63 -8.21 -4.61
CA VAL A 166 -15.65 -7.31 -4.09
C VAL A 166 -17.02 -7.76 -4.57
N ASP A 167 -18.00 -7.57 -3.72
CA ASP A 167 -19.41 -7.72 -4.06
C ASP A 167 -19.90 -6.39 -4.68
N GLU A 168 -20.16 -6.39 -5.99
CA GLU A 168 -20.54 -5.19 -6.72
C GLU A 168 -21.86 -4.58 -6.19
N SER A 169 -22.74 -5.40 -5.61
CA SER A 169 -24.01 -4.92 -5.02
C SER A 169 -23.81 -4.11 -3.73
N LYS A 170 -22.64 -4.24 -3.10
CA LYS A 170 -22.29 -3.54 -1.86
C LYS A 170 -21.35 -2.35 -2.05
N VAL A 171 -21.07 -1.99 -3.30
CA VAL A 171 -20.25 -0.81 -3.59
C VAL A 171 -21.03 0.44 -3.19
N ASP A 172 -20.37 1.32 -2.40
CA ASP A 172 -20.96 2.55 -1.84
C ASP A 172 -22.20 2.34 -0.92
N ALA A 173 -22.44 1.11 -0.48
CA ALA A 173 -23.46 0.84 0.52
C ALA A 173 -23.07 1.44 1.90
N PRO A 174 -24.06 1.87 2.69
CA PRO A 174 -23.80 2.31 4.07
C PRO A 174 -23.09 1.22 4.87
N ARG A 175 -22.23 1.64 5.81
CA ARG A 175 -21.56 0.69 6.70
C ARG A 175 -22.59 0.03 7.62
N GLU A 176 -22.70 -1.26 7.53
CA GLU A 176 -23.35 -2.09 8.54
C GLU A 176 -22.34 -2.42 9.65
N GLU A 177 -22.80 -2.63 10.88
CA GLU A 177 -21.94 -3.01 11.99
C GLU A 177 -21.07 -4.22 11.63
N GLU A 178 -19.75 -4.08 11.86
CA GLU A 178 -18.72 -5.11 11.61
C GLU A 178 -18.53 -5.54 10.13
N CYS A 179 -19.25 -4.95 9.17
CA CYS A 179 -19.07 -5.25 7.77
C CYS A 179 -18.02 -4.33 7.11
N PRO A 180 -17.12 -4.88 6.26
CA PRO A 180 -16.20 -4.05 5.51
C PRO A 180 -16.94 -3.20 4.48
N VAL A 181 -16.45 -1.96 4.28
CA VAL A 181 -17.00 -1.03 3.28
C VAL A 181 -16.22 -1.16 1.98
N THR A 182 -16.93 -1.13 0.88
CA THR A 182 -16.37 -1.02 -0.47
C THR A 182 -16.84 0.31 -1.08
N LEU A 183 -15.90 1.19 -1.42
CA LEU A 183 -16.19 2.53 -1.96
C LEU A 183 -15.76 2.64 -3.41
N THR A 184 -16.45 3.46 -4.20
CA THR A 184 -15.89 3.96 -5.45
C THR A 184 -14.71 4.90 -5.14
N LEU A 185 -13.80 5.06 -6.12
CA LEU A 185 -12.71 6.03 -6.01
C LEU A 185 -13.23 7.45 -5.79
N GLU A 186 -14.30 7.80 -6.50
CA GLU A 186 -14.96 9.10 -6.41
C GLU A 186 -15.46 9.35 -4.98
N ASN A 187 -16.20 8.41 -4.40
CA ASN A 187 -16.73 8.56 -3.04
C ASN A 187 -15.63 8.62 -1.99
N LEU A 188 -14.58 7.80 -2.10
CA LEU A 188 -13.43 7.91 -1.20
C LEU A 188 -12.79 9.31 -1.23
N ILE A 189 -12.62 9.87 -2.44
CA ILE A 189 -12.05 11.22 -2.60
C ILE A 189 -13.02 12.29 -2.09
N ASN A 190 -14.30 12.18 -2.42
CA ASN A 190 -15.32 13.15 -2.00
C ASN A 190 -15.47 13.18 -0.48
N MET A 191 -15.53 12.05 0.18
CA MET A 191 -15.57 11.97 1.65
C MET A 191 -14.38 12.70 2.27
N PHE A 192 -13.18 12.50 1.71
CA PHE A 192 -11.98 13.20 2.17
C PHE A 192 -12.05 14.71 1.95
N VAL A 193 -12.59 15.18 0.81
CA VAL A 193 -12.65 16.61 0.45
C VAL A 193 -13.77 17.33 1.20
N PHE A 194 -14.98 16.74 1.29
CA PHE A 194 -16.17 17.40 1.84
C PHE A 194 -16.24 17.38 3.37
N GLU A 195 -15.72 16.34 4.02
CA GLU A 195 -15.65 16.35 5.49
C GLU A 195 -14.56 17.28 6.02
N GLY A 196 -13.91 18.04 5.13
CA GLY A 196 -12.93 19.07 5.42
C GLY A 196 -11.92 18.57 6.44
N TRP A 197 -10.91 17.85 5.98
CA TRP A 197 -9.88 17.26 6.83
C TRP A 197 -9.33 18.25 7.85
N LYS A 198 -10.07 18.40 8.94
CA LYS A 198 -9.51 18.79 10.25
C LYS A 198 -9.42 17.46 10.99
N PRO A 199 -8.22 17.05 11.48
CA PRO A 199 -8.21 16.00 12.48
C PRO A 199 -9.19 16.45 13.57
N LYS A 200 -10.28 15.70 13.79
CA LYS A 200 -11.07 15.91 15.00
C LYS A 200 -10.05 15.85 16.13
N PRO A 201 -10.03 16.86 17.05
CA PRO A 201 -9.24 16.73 18.26
C PRO A 201 -9.60 15.35 18.82
N GLN A 202 -8.60 14.56 19.19
CA GLN A 202 -8.87 13.38 20.01
C GLN A 202 -9.67 13.91 21.18
N GLU A 203 -10.97 13.61 21.23
CA GLU A 203 -11.75 13.81 22.42
C GLU A 203 -11.02 13.02 23.49
N ASP A 204 -10.51 13.73 24.47
CA ASP A 204 -9.88 13.11 25.62
C ASP A 204 -10.92 12.14 26.19
N PRO A 205 -10.65 10.80 26.19
CA PRO A 205 -11.63 9.83 26.66
C PRO A 205 -12.02 10.06 28.13
N MET A 206 -11.41 11.02 28.82
CA MET A 206 -11.63 11.38 30.23
C MET A 206 -12.30 12.73 30.42
N ALA A 207 -12.59 13.50 29.36
CA ALA A 207 -13.18 14.84 29.44
C ALA A 207 -14.60 14.89 30.04
N TRP A 208 -15.20 13.74 30.37
CA TRP A 208 -16.50 13.63 31.05
C TRP A 208 -16.38 13.31 32.57
N MET A 209 -15.15 13.29 33.10
CA MET A 209 -14.85 12.95 34.49
C MET A 209 -14.60 14.18 35.38
N ASP A 210 -14.73 15.41 34.87
CA ASP A 210 -14.64 16.66 35.65
C ASP A 210 -16.01 17.21 36.05
#